data_2bd028e79695da8bf6ecfde5d2784d01
#
_entry.id   2bd028e79695da8bf6ecfde5d2784d01
#
_cell.length_a   1.000
_cell.length_b   1.000
_cell.length_c   1.000
_cell.angle_alpha   90.00
_cell.angle_beta   90.00
_cell.angle_gamma   90.00
#
_symmetry.space_group_name_H-M   'P 1'
#
loop_
_entity.id
_entity.type
_entity.pdbx_description
1 polymer ?
#
loop_
_entity_poly.entity_id
_entity_poly.type
_entity_poly.pdbx_seq_one_letter_code
_entity_poly.pdbx_strand_id
1 'polypeptide(L)'
;NLYRDSFSRNANPDFIFSVMSENISPATKLVLNADDMISCRLAPQNSNRVYYSIARLEDDSSDPQGIVCDLTACPQCGGKLEYDYCHLRHLGHAHCKSCGFTNPEPDYELVALDRDAHTFTVCERCHEGEPTHTYHFGNYSITNLYNLFSTVVVARELGLSAEAIAASLERGINVTALRYTE
;
A
#
# COMPACT_ATOMS: atom_id res chain seq x y z
N ASN A 1 4.79 -3.87 6.70
CA ASN A 1 4.23 -5.10 7.30
C ASN A 1 4.49 -5.12 8.80
N LEU A 2 3.94 -4.12 9.51
CA LEU A 2 4.12 -3.93 10.96
C LEU A 2 3.49 -5.06 11.80
N TYR A 3 2.52 -5.80 11.23
CA TYR A 3 1.77 -6.83 11.95
C TYR A 3 2.55 -8.13 12.19
N ARG A 4 3.49 -8.49 11.33
CA ARG A 4 4.14 -9.80 11.41
C ARG A 4 5.11 -9.95 12.57
N ASP A 5 5.71 -8.85 13.04
CA ASP A 5 6.70 -8.88 14.13
C ASP A 5 6.12 -8.58 15.53
N SER A 6 4.92 -8.00 15.60
CA SER A 6 4.38 -7.52 16.87
C SER A 6 3.80 -8.63 17.76
N PHE A 7 3.27 -9.70 17.18
CA PHE A 7 2.73 -10.83 17.96
C PHE A 7 3.79 -11.60 18.74
N SER A 8 5.02 -11.68 18.23
CA SER A 8 6.11 -12.39 18.90
C SER A 8 6.80 -11.56 19.98
N ARG A 9 6.57 -10.23 20.03
CA ARG A 9 7.27 -9.30 20.94
C ARG A 9 6.37 -8.60 21.96
N ASN A 10 5.11 -8.98 22.07
CA ASN A 10 4.12 -8.35 22.97
C ASN A 10 3.94 -6.83 22.78
N ALA A 11 4.34 -6.28 21.62
CA ALA A 11 4.13 -4.87 21.33
C ALA A 11 2.76 -4.69 20.69
N ASN A 12 1.91 -3.87 21.32
CA ASN A 12 0.61 -3.49 20.75
C ASN A 12 0.86 -2.61 19.52
N PRO A 13 0.35 -2.97 18.32
CA PRO A 13 0.49 -2.16 17.11
C PRO A 13 0.03 -0.71 17.30
N ASP A 14 -1.06 -0.47 18.01
CA ASP A 14 -1.56 0.89 18.28
C ASP A 14 -0.56 1.72 19.08
N PHE A 15 0.15 1.10 20.02
CA PHE A 15 1.21 1.77 20.77
C PHE A 15 2.40 2.11 19.86
N ILE A 16 2.83 1.18 19.00
CA ILE A 16 3.91 1.45 18.04
C ILE A 16 3.53 2.59 17.11
N PHE A 17 2.30 2.60 16.58
CA PHE A 17 1.81 3.67 15.72
C PHE A 17 1.70 5.01 16.44
N SER A 18 1.29 5.04 17.70
CA SER A 18 1.24 6.30 18.49
C SER A 18 2.64 6.87 18.68
N VAL A 19 3.61 6.04 19.09
CA VAL A 19 5.01 6.47 19.27
C VAL A 19 5.61 6.96 17.94
N MET A 20 5.36 6.25 16.84
CA MET A 20 5.80 6.71 15.52
C MET A 20 5.18 8.05 15.15
N SER A 21 3.86 8.20 15.35
CA SER A 21 3.13 9.42 15.04
C SER A 21 3.64 10.64 15.79
N GLU A 22 4.00 10.47 17.06
CA GLU A 22 4.53 11.55 17.90
C GLU A 22 5.95 11.99 17.49
N ASN A 23 6.72 11.08 16.87
CA ASN A 23 8.12 11.32 16.50
C ASN A 23 8.34 11.66 15.02
N ILE A 24 7.29 11.64 14.18
CA ILE A 24 7.40 12.02 12.78
C ILE A 24 7.39 13.55 12.67
N SER A 25 8.46 14.08 12.06
CA SER A 25 8.53 15.52 11.77
C SER A 25 7.44 15.93 10.78
N PRO A 26 6.81 17.10 10.95
CA PRO A 26 5.87 17.66 9.96
C PRO A 26 6.47 17.84 8.55
N ALA A 27 7.79 17.96 8.45
CA ALA A 27 8.51 18.05 7.17
C ALA A 27 8.67 16.69 6.48
N THR A 28 8.44 15.58 7.19
CA THR A 28 8.56 14.23 6.61
C THR A 28 7.43 13.99 5.62
N LYS A 29 7.77 13.65 4.37
CA LYS A 29 6.78 13.16 3.41
C LYS A 29 6.42 11.71 3.75
N LEU A 30 5.14 11.44 3.93
CA LEU A 30 4.60 10.12 4.23
C LEU A 30 4.05 9.51 2.95
N VAL A 31 4.53 8.34 2.58
CA VAL A 31 3.95 7.51 1.49
C VAL A 31 3.19 6.37 2.16
N LEU A 32 1.87 6.39 2.05
CA LEU A 32 0.96 5.56 2.82
C LEU A 32 0.10 4.68 1.90
N ASN A 33 -0.09 3.43 2.29
CA ASN A 33 -0.99 2.53 1.61
C ASN A 33 -2.45 2.89 1.97
N ALA A 34 -3.22 3.39 1.00
CA ALA A 34 -4.63 3.74 1.19
C ALA A 34 -5.51 2.51 1.45
N ASP A 35 -5.12 1.33 0.96
CA ASP A 35 -5.86 0.08 1.19
C ASP A 35 -5.67 -0.47 2.62
N ASP A 36 -4.67 0.05 3.35
CA ASP A 36 -4.45 -0.24 4.78
C ASP A 36 -4.92 0.92 5.63
N MET A 37 -6.14 0.83 6.12
CA MET A 37 -6.77 1.88 6.94
C MET A 37 -6.04 2.19 8.24
N ILE A 38 -5.18 1.29 8.72
CA ILE A 38 -4.33 1.56 9.90
C ILE A 38 -3.20 2.49 9.51
N SER A 39 -2.50 2.17 8.40
CA SER A 39 -1.44 3.02 7.85
C SER A 39 -1.91 4.43 7.56
N CYS A 40 -3.15 4.59 7.07
CA CYS A 40 -3.74 5.90 6.77
C CYS A 40 -3.84 6.83 7.98
N ARG A 41 -3.86 6.28 9.20
CA ARG A 41 -3.95 7.05 10.45
C ARG A 41 -2.60 7.42 11.04
N LEU A 42 -1.49 7.00 10.44
CA LEU A 42 -0.16 7.37 10.92
C LEU A 42 0.03 8.89 10.84
N ALA A 43 0.44 9.50 11.95
CA ALA A 43 0.71 10.93 12.07
C ALA A 43 -0.40 11.82 11.45
N PRO A 44 -1.63 11.80 11.98
CA PRO A 44 -2.78 12.47 11.37
C PRO A 44 -2.60 14.00 11.28
N GLN A 45 -1.71 14.58 12.09
CA GLN A 45 -1.34 16.00 12.08
C GLN A 45 -0.40 16.37 10.94
N ASN A 46 0.24 15.39 10.27
CA ASN A 46 1.14 15.65 9.17
C ASN A 46 0.35 15.71 7.85
N SER A 47 0.33 16.87 7.20
CA SER A 47 -0.35 17.08 5.91
C SER A 47 0.51 16.72 4.70
N ASN A 48 1.82 16.48 4.87
CA ASN A 48 2.73 16.12 3.78
C ASN A 48 2.67 14.61 3.53
N ARG A 49 1.58 14.16 2.91
CA ARG A 49 1.30 12.75 2.68
C ARG A 49 0.88 12.48 1.26
N VAL A 50 1.23 11.30 0.79
CA VAL A 50 0.90 10.75 -0.52
C VAL A 50 0.30 9.38 -0.29
N TYR A 51 -0.83 9.10 -0.94
CA TYR A 51 -1.53 7.84 -0.85
C TYR A 51 -1.37 7.01 -2.12
N TYR A 52 -1.20 5.70 -1.95
CA TYR A 52 -1.25 4.77 -3.07
C TYR A 52 -2.22 3.63 -2.76
N SER A 53 -2.92 3.16 -3.79
CA SER A 53 -3.87 2.03 -3.69
C SER A 53 -3.84 1.17 -4.93
N ILE A 54 -4.42 -0.01 -4.84
CA ILE A 54 -4.68 -0.88 -5.99
C ILE A 54 -6.17 -0.76 -6.32
N ALA A 55 -6.50 -0.42 -7.58
CA ALA A 55 -7.87 -0.45 -8.07
C ALA A 55 -8.43 -1.88 -8.01
N ARG A 56 -9.75 -2.00 -8.01
CA ARG A 56 -10.41 -3.30 -8.01
C ARG A 56 -9.89 -4.19 -9.15
N LEU A 57 -9.39 -5.36 -8.81
CA LEU A 57 -8.93 -6.39 -9.74
C LEU A 57 -10.04 -7.43 -10.00
N GLU A 58 -9.90 -8.21 -11.09
CA GLU A 58 -10.91 -9.22 -11.46
C GLU A 58 -11.14 -10.30 -10.38
N ASP A 59 -10.08 -10.66 -9.64
CA ASP A 59 -10.14 -11.71 -8.60
C ASP A 59 -10.59 -11.18 -7.24
N ASP A 60 -10.87 -9.89 -7.10
CA ASP A 60 -11.21 -9.31 -5.83
C ASP A 60 -12.62 -9.67 -5.39
N SER A 61 -12.76 -9.94 -4.11
CA SER A 61 -14.02 -10.24 -3.45
C SER A 61 -14.35 -9.18 -2.41
N SER A 62 -15.63 -8.93 -2.20
CA SER A 62 -16.11 -8.11 -1.07
C SER A 62 -16.08 -8.85 0.27
N ASP A 63 -15.80 -10.16 0.25
CA ASP A 63 -15.72 -10.99 1.46
C ASP A 63 -14.25 -11.28 1.80
N PRO A 64 -13.70 -10.69 2.88
CA PRO A 64 -12.34 -10.97 3.33
C PRO A 64 -12.27 -12.36 3.99
N GLN A 65 -12.26 -13.43 3.19
CA GLN A 65 -12.17 -14.82 3.65
C GLN A 65 -10.74 -15.25 4.02
N GLY A 66 -9.90 -14.33 4.49
CA GLY A 66 -8.55 -14.65 4.96
C GLY A 66 -8.57 -15.35 6.32
N ILE A 67 -7.55 -16.19 6.59
CA ILE A 67 -7.28 -16.74 7.93
C ILE A 67 -7.01 -15.60 8.93
N VAL A 68 -6.58 -14.43 8.43
CA VAL A 68 -6.32 -13.21 9.20
C VAL A 68 -7.15 -12.11 8.54
N CYS A 69 -8.28 -11.77 9.14
CA CYS A 69 -9.01 -10.55 8.80
C CYS A 69 -8.36 -9.43 9.62
N ASP A 70 -7.44 -8.68 9.00
CA ASP A 70 -6.59 -7.72 9.69
C ASP A 70 -7.39 -6.57 10.32
N LEU A 71 -8.52 -6.19 9.72
CA LEU A 71 -9.35 -5.12 10.23
C LEU A 71 -10.85 -5.37 9.99
N THR A 72 -11.57 -5.70 11.05
CA THR A 72 -13.03 -5.86 11.03
C THR A 72 -13.78 -4.69 11.66
N ALA A 73 -13.08 -3.90 12.47
CA ALA A 73 -13.62 -2.76 13.17
C ALA A 73 -13.08 -1.45 12.60
N CYS A 74 -13.97 -0.48 12.45
CA CYS A 74 -13.61 0.86 11.99
C CYS A 74 -12.56 1.48 12.93
N PRO A 75 -11.41 1.94 12.40
CA PRO A 75 -10.37 2.54 13.21
C PRO A 75 -10.77 3.90 13.81
N GLN A 76 -11.88 4.48 13.35
CA GLN A 76 -12.37 5.77 13.84
C GLN A 76 -13.40 5.63 14.96
N CYS A 77 -14.35 4.70 14.84
CA CYS A 77 -15.46 4.60 15.78
C CYS A 77 -15.69 3.20 16.39
N GLY A 78 -14.88 2.20 15.98
CA GLY A 78 -15.05 0.81 16.40
C GLY A 78 -16.24 0.08 15.78
N GLY A 79 -17.04 0.75 14.93
CA GLY A 79 -18.17 0.14 14.22
C GLY A 79 -17.68 -0.89 13.18
N LYS A 80 -18.63 -1.70 12.68
CA LYS A 80 -18.29 -2.72 11.67
C LYS A 80 -17.87 -2.07 10.35
N LEU A 81 -16.75 -2.55 9.77
CA LEU A 81 -16.35 -2.23 8.41
C LEU A 81 -17.03 -3.15 7.40
N GLU A 82 -17.36 -2.60 6.24
CA GLU A 82 -17.80 -3.34 5.07
C GLU A 82 -16.81 -3.08 3.94
N TYR A 83 -16.36 -4.15 3.29
CA TYR A 83 -15.43 -4.08 2.19
C TYR A 83 -16.18 -4.01 0.86
N ASP A 84 -15.83 -3.05 0.03
CA ASP A 84 -16.28 -2.95 -1.36
C ASP A 84 -15.52 -3.97 -2.22
N TYR A 85 -14.23 -4.15 -1.92
CA TYR A 85 -13.36 -5.21 -2.45
C TYR A 85 -12.12 -5.41 -1.57
N CYS A 86 -11.54 -6.60 -1.65
CA CYS A 86 -10.32 -6.98 -0.95
C CYS A 86 -9.30 -7.60 -1.89
N HIS A 87 -8.07 -7.09 -1.87
CA HIS A 87 -6.91 -7.69 -2.50
C HIS A 87 -6.29 -8.73 -1.57
N LEU A 88 -5.87 -9.86 -2.12
CA LEU A 88 -5.18 -10.92 -1.38
C LEU A 88 -5.91 -11.33 -0.09
N ARG A 89 -7.22 -11.08 -0.02
CA ARG A 89 -8.15 -11.41 1.08
C ARG A 89 -7.95 -10.66 2.40
N HIS A 90 -7.22 -9.54 2.45
CA HIS A 90 -7.01 -8.83 3.71
C HIS A 90 -6.84 -7.31 3.64
N LEU A 91 -6.50 -6.74 2.50
CA LEU A 91 -6.40 -5.29 2.28
C LEU A 91 -7.34 -4.88 1.17
N GLY A 92 -7.82 -3.64 1.16
CA GLY A 92 -8.65 -3.16 0.09
C GLY A 92 -9.50 -1.95 0.47
N HIS A 93 -10.48 -1.67 -0.35
CA HIS A 93 -11.38 -0.55 -0.14
C HIS A 93 -12.54 -0.94 0.75
N ALA A 94 -12.76 -0.16 1.81
CA ALA A 94 -13.82 -0.41 2.77
C ALA A 94 -14.42 0.89 3.30
N HIS A 95 -15.61 0.79 3.85
CA HIS A 95 -16.31 1.91 4.47
C HIS A 95 -16.99 1.50 5.79
N CYS A 96 -17.27 2.47 6.62
CA CYS A 96 -18.00 2.30 7.86
C CYS A 96 -19.37 2.96 7.78
N LYS A 97 -20.43 2.16 7.86
CA LYS A 97 -21.82 2.67 7.88
C LYS A 97 -22.15 3.51 9.11
N SER A 98 -21.43 3.31 10.21
CA SER A 98 -21.70 4.00 11.47
C SER A 98 -21.21 5.45 11.50
N CYS A 99 -20.07 5.74 10.88
CA CYS A 99 -19.46 7.07 10.91
C CYS A 99 -19.08 7.66 9.55
N GLY A 100 -19.29 6.91 8.47
CA GLY A 100 -18.94 7.33 7.11
C GLY A 100 -17.44 7.28 6.80
N PHE A 101 -16.61 6.68 7.67
CA PHE A 101 -15.19 6.50 7.39
C PHE A 101 -14.99 5.65 6.13
N THR A 102 -14.08 6.05 5.27
CA THR A 102 -13.66 5.32 4.08
C THR A 102 -12.16 5.50 3.84
N ASN A 103 -11.60 4.69 2.94
CA ASN A 103 -10.22 4.86 2.50
C ASN A 103 -10.01 6.25 1.87
N PRO A 104 -8.84 6.88 2.04
CA PRO A 104 -8.52 8.12 1.33
C PRO A 104 -8.35 7.87 -0.17
N GLU A 105 -8.66 8.90 -0.96
CA GLU A 105 -8.39 8.89 -2.39
C GLU A 105 -6.89 8.77 -2.66
N PRO A 106 -6.47 7.91 -3.60
CA PRO A 106 -5.07 7.72 -3.91
C PRO A 106 -4.51 8.83 -4.81
N ASP A 107 -3.26 9.23 -4.56
CA ASP A 107 -2.44 10.03 -5.48
C ASP A 107 -1.84 9.16 -6.59
N TYR A 108 -1.55 7.90 -6.28
CA TYR A 108 -1.07 6.88 -7.20
C TYR A 108 -1.95 5.65 -7.13
N GLU A 109 -2.48 5.22 -8.25
CA GLU A 109 -3.34 4.05 -8.29
C GLU A 109 -2.82 3.00 -9.28
N LEU A 110 -2.63 1.77 -8.84
CA LEU A 110 -2.39 0.64 -9.73
C LEU A 110 -3.73 0.26 -10.38
N VAL A 111 -3.87 0.60 -11.66
CA VAL A 111 -5.15 0.47 -12.40
C VAL A 111 -5.25 -0.79 -13.24
N ALA A 112 -4.13 -1.45 -13.53
CA ALA A 112 -4.13 -2.70 -14.28
C ALA A 112 -2.98 -3.61 -13.84
N LEU A 113 -3.24 -4.91 -13.83
CA LEU A 113 -2.28 -5.97 -13.52
C LEU A 113 -2.40 -7.07 -14.57
N ASP A 114 -1.33 -7.27 -15.33
CA ASP A 114 -1.19 -8.40 -16.26
C ASP A 114 -0.19 -9.41 -15.67
N ARG A 115 -0.74 -10.55 -15.22
CA ARG A 115 0.06 -11.61 -14.58
C ARG A 115 0.87 -12.42 -15.58
N ASP A 116 0.39 -12.55 -16.81
CA ASP A 116 1.05 -13.32 -17.86
C ASP A 116 2.22 -12.51 -18.46
N ALA A 117 1.99 -11.22 -18.71
CA ALA A 117 3.04 -10.30 -19.15
C ALA A 117 3.95 -9.82 -18.01
N HIS A 118 3.65 -10.15 -16.76
CA HIS A 118 4.36 -9.68 -15.57
C HIS A 118 4.49 -8.14 -15.52
N THR A 119 3.38 -7.45 -15.78
CA THR A 119 3.34 -5.99 -15.76
C THR A 119 2.21 -5.45 -14.88
N PHE A 120 2.41 -4.25 -14.37
CA PHE A 120 1.37 -3.46 -13.72
C PHE A 120 1.41 -2.02 -14.23
N THR A 121 0.24 -1.40 -14.32
CA THR A 121 0.10 -0.01 -14.78
C THR A 121 -0.35 0.86 -13.63
N VAL A 122 0.36 1.96 -13.43
CA VAL A 122 0.08 2.96 -12.40
C VAL A 122 -0.44 4.23 -13.04
N CYS A 123 -1.54 4.75 -12.53
CA CYS A 123 -2.08 6.07 -12.83
C CYS A 123 -1.60 7.06 -11.76
N GLU A 124 -1.00 8.18 -12.17
CA GLU A 124 -0.56 9.27 -11.27
C GLU A 124 -1.66 10.32 -11.17
N ARG A 125 -2.65 10.11 -10.31
CA ARG A 125 -3.82 10.99 -10.16
C ARG A 125 -3.50 12.37 -9.62
N CYS A 126 -2.38 12.53 -8.94
CA CYS A 126 -1.89 13.81 -8.44
C CYS A 126 -1.30 14.73 -9.52
N HIS A 127 -1.12 14.23 -10.75
CA HIS A 127 -0.56 14.99 -11.85
C HIS A 127 -1.63 15.37 -12.89
N GLU A 128 -1.45 16.53 -13.53
CA GLU A 128 -2.36 17.01 -14.58
C GLU A 128 -2.41 15.99 -15.73
N GLY A 129 -3.62 15.66 -16.18
CA GLY A 129 -3.87 14.67 -17.23
C GLY A 129 -3.77 13.22 -16.77
N GLU A 130 -3.54 12.96 -15.49
CA GLU A 130 -3.48 11.62 -14.88
C GLU A 130 -2.65 10.63 -15.71
N PRO A 131 -1.35 10.88 -15.93
CA PRO A 131 -0.54 10.02 -16.80
C PRO A 131 -0.44 8.61 -16.24
N THR A 132 -0.39 7.63 -17.16
CA THR A 132 -0.24 6.22 -16.78
C THR A 132 1.11 5.69 -17.25
N HIS A 133 1.72 4.85 -16.40
CA HIS A 133 3.01 4.23 -16.68
C HIS A 133 2.95 2.73 -16.38
N THR A 134 3.51 1.92 -17.28
CA THR A 134 3.55 0.47 -17.11
C THR A 134 4.94 0.03 -16.68
N TYR A 135 4.98 -0.85 -15.68
CA TYR A 135 6.21 -1.38 -15.09
C TYR A 135 6.22 -2.90 -15.11
N HIS A 136 7.39 -3.48 -15.33
CA HIS A 136 7.60 -4.92 -15.18
C HIS A 136 7.91 -5.29 -13.72
N PHE A 137 7.34 -6.39 -13.24
CA PHE A 137 7.66 -6.90 -11.90
C PHE A 137 8.53 -8.18 -11.90
N GLY A 138 9.02 -8.59 -13.07
CA GLY A 138 9.95 -9.70 -13.23
C GLY A 138 9.42 -10.99 -12.61
N ASN A 139 10.29 -11.74 -11.93
CA ASN A 139 9.94 -12.98 -11.24
C ASN A 139 9.43 -12.75 -9.79
N TYR A 140 8.98 -11.55 -9.46
CA TYR A 140 8.44 -11.28 -8.14
C TYR A 140 7.08 -11.96 -7.94
N SER A 141 6.89 -12.52 -6.75
CA SER A 141 5.58 -13.03 -6.36
C SER A 141 4.56 -11.90 -6.29
N ILE A 142 3.34 -12.17 -6.72
CA ILE A 142 2.19 -11.26 -6.58
C ILE A 142 2.01 -10.78 -5.14
N THR A 143 2.43 -11.58 -4.15
CA THR A 143 2.39 -11.21 -2.73
C THR A 143 3.31 -10.04 -2.37
N ASN A 144 4.27 -9.70 -3.23
CA ASN A 144 5.16 -8.56 -3.08
C ASN A 144 4.70 -7.32 -3.88
N LEU A 145 3.53 -7.39 -4.53
CA LEU A 145 3.05 -6.30 -5.39
C LEU A 145 2.98 -4.96 -4.65
N TYR A 146 2.41 -4.94 -3.43
CA TYR A 146 2.38 -3.71 -2.62
C TYR A 146 3.77 -3.16 -2.29
N ASN A 147 4.74 -4.03 -2.01
CA ASN A 147 6.11 -3.62 -1.72
C ASN A 147 6.78 -3.00 -2.95
N LEU A 148 6.56 -3.61 -4.12
CA LEU A 148 7.10 -3.11 -5.38
C LEU A 148 6.42 -1.79 -5.78
N PHE A 149 5.10 -1.73 -5.67
CA PHE A 149 4.34 -0.53 -5.98
C PHE A 149 4.73 0.64 -5.05
N SER A 150 4.84 0.41 -3.75
CA SER A 150 5.32 1.45 -2.82
C SER A 150 6.72 1.95 -3.18
N THR A 151 7.59 1.06 -3.66
CA THR A 151 8.94 1.44 -4.12
C THR A 151 8.86 2.34 -5.35
N VAL A 152 7.98 2.04 -6.31
CA VAL A 152 7.75 2.91 -7.48
C VAL A 152 7.27 4.29 -7.04
N VAL A 153 6.26 4.35 -6.16
CA VAL A 153 5.73 5.63 -5.66
C VAL A 153 6.81 6.44 -4.95
N VAL A 154 7.57 5.83 -4.05
CA VAL A 154 8.69 6.52 -3.36
C VAL A 154 9.72 7.04 -4.36
N ALA A 155 10.07 6.25 -5.38
CA ALA A 155 11.02 6.68 -6.41
C ALA A 155 10.49 7.88 -7.22
N ARG A 156 9.19 7.88 -7.57
CA ARG A 156 8.53 9.02 -8.23
C ARG A 156 8.57 10.27 -7.36
N GLU A 157 8.24 10.14 -6.08
CA GLU A 157 8.24 11.23 -5.11
C GLU A 157 9.66 11.79 -4.83
N LEU A 158 10.70 11.00 -5.08
CA LEU A 158 12.11 11.43 -5.07
C LEU A 158 12.54 12.07 -6.39
N GLY A 159 11.65 12.18 -7.37
CA GLY A 159 11.90 12.86 -8.64
C GLY A 159 12.50 11.98 -9.74
N LEU A 160 12.53 10.65 -9.58
CA LEU A 160 12.95 9.77 -10.67
C LEU A 160 11.86 9.72 -11.75
N SER A 161 12.27 9.71 -13.03
CA SER A 161 11.32 9.55 -14.13
C SER A 161 10.75 8.12 -14.19
N ALA A 162 9.54 7.98 -14.74
CA ALA A 162 8.91 6.69 -14.91
C ALA A 162 9.75 5.73 -15.77
N GLU A 163 10.42 6.27 -16.82
CA GLU A 163 11.29 5.51 -17.70
C GLU A 163 12.54 4.99 -16.95
N ALA A 164 13.13 5.81 -16.08
CA ALA A 164 14.29 5.40 -15.29
C ALA A 164 13.94 4.28 -14.30
N ILE A 165 12.75 4.36 -13.69
CA ILE A 165 12.21 3.33 -12.80
C ILE A 165 11.94 2.05 -13.59
N ALA A 166 11.23 2.13 -14.73
CA ALA A 166 10.91 1.01 -15.59
C ALA A 166 12.20 0.27 -16.03
N ALA A 167 13.19 1.02 -16.54
CA ALA A 167 14.48 0.44 -16.94
C ALA A 167 15.24 -0.22 -15.77
N SER A 168 15.04 0.26 -14.55
CA SER A 168 15.65 -0.34 -13.36
C SER A 168 14.97 -1.66 -12.97
N LEU A 169 13.65 -1.72 -13.06
CA LEU A 169 12.87 -2.93 -12.77
C LEU A 169 13.11 -4.03 -13.82
N GLU A 170 13.25 -3.66 -15.11
CA GLU A 170 13.60 -4.60 -16.18
C GLU A 170 14.95 -5.27 -15.99
N ARG A 171 15.93 -4.52 -15.49
CA ARG A 171 17.27 -5.07 -15.17
C ARG A 171 17.21 -6.08 -14.02
N GLY A 172 16.15 -6.04 -13.23
CA GLY A 172 15.96 -6.88 -12.07
C GLY A 172 16.89 -6.54 -10.91
N ILE A 173 16.45 -6.89 -9.71
CA ILE A 173 17.30 -6.87 -8.53
C ILE A 173 18.01 -8.22 -8.45
N ASN A 174 19.32 -8.23 -8.49
CA ASN A 174 20.07 -9.47 -8.29
C ASN A 174 20.04 -9.87 -6.81
N VAL A 175 19.00 -10.62 -6.43
CA VAL A 175 18.74 -11.04 -5.04
C VAL A 175 19.80 -12.05 -4.54
N THR A 176 20.64 -12.59 -5.42
CA THR A 176 21.69 -13.52 -5.04
C THR A 176 22.77 -12.89 -4.15
N ALA A 177 22.89 -11.57 -4.17
CA ALA A 177 23.84 -10.83 -3.31
C ALA A 177 23.37 -10.67 -1.85
N LEU A 178 22.11 -11.00 -1.54
CA LEU A 178 21.51 -10.82 -0.21
C LEU A 178 21.32 -12.14 0.56
N ARG A 179 21.82 -13.26 0.05
CA ARG A 179 21.90 -14.50 0.86
C ARG A 179 23.05 -14.33 1.84
N TYR A 180 22.72 -14.11 3.08
CA TYR A 180 23.67 -14.31 4.16
C TYR A 180 24.19 -15.76 4.06
N THR A 181 25.47 -15.89 3.76
CA THR A 181 26.17 -17.15 3.97
C THR A 181 26.26 -17.32 5.49
N GLU A 182 25.62 -18.36 6.01
CA GLU A 182 25.83 -18.83 7.36
C GLU A 182 27.28 -19.22 7.59
#